data_f13fb02983a38db99009bffc6f71501a
#
_entry.id   f13fb02983a38db99009bffc6f71501a
#
_cell.length_a   1.000
_cell.length_b   1.000
_cell.length_c   1.000
_cell.angle_alpha   90.00
_cell.angle_beta   90.00
_cell.angle_gamma   90.00
#
_symmetry.space_group_name_H-M   'P 1'
#
loop_
_entity.id
_entity.type
_entity.pdbx_description
1 polymer ?
#
loop_
_entity_poly.entity_id
_entity_poly.type
_entity_poly.pdbx_seq_one_letter_code
_entity_poly.pdbx_strand_id
1 'polypeptide(L)'
;VEEVTHEADILDYDDKYMGGKGIISTKRIWLKEEQLVAQVQRLTMRFGRLLGVRGVARVDFLYDEPQGKLYVNEINTIPGSLSCYLWEWEGVAFTQLLDLIIQDGLDAYRERQRQVSSYDTNVLQQAQLNGMKK
;
A
#
# COMPACT_ATOMS: atom_id res chain seq x y z
N VAL A 1 -11.38 5.26 -6.87
CA VAL A 1 -11.93 4.68 -5.61
C VAL A 1 -13.19 3.90 -5.93
N GLU A 2 -13.27 2.64 -5.49
CA GLU A 2 -14.47 1.83 -5.60
C GLU A 2 -15.15 1.68 -4.24
N GLU A 3 -16.45 1.55 -4.25
CA GLU A 3 -17.27 1.18 -3.12
C GLU A 3 -17.69 -0.28 -3.27
N VAL A 4 -17.56 -1.04 -2.20
CA VAL A 4 -17.94 -2.45 -2.13
C VAL A 4 -19.07 -2.59 -1.13
N THR A 5 -20.25 -2.92 -1.61
CA THR A 5 -21.43 -3.15 -0.76
C THR A 5 -21.71 -4.64 -0.66
N HIS A 6 -22.03 -5.08 0.54
CA HIS A 6 -22.40 -6.47 0.84
C HIS A 6 -23.84 -6.53 1.33
N GLU A 7 -24.53 -7.61 1.03
CA GLU A 7 -25.88 -7.87 1.56
C GLU A 7 -25.81 -8.31 3.04
N ALA A 8 -24.62 -8.69 3.54
CA ALA A 8 -24.40 -9.06 4.94
C ALA A 8 -23.55 -7.98 5.64
N ASP A 9 -23.82 -7.79 6.95
CA ASP A 9 -23.18 -6.75 7.76
C ASP A 9 -21.66 -6.86 7.90
N ILE A 10 -21.07 -8.04 7.67
CA ILE A 10 -19.62 -8.29 7.74
C ILE A 10 -19.22 -9.34 6.69
N LEU A 11 -18.17 -9.09 5.92
CA LEU A 11 -17.50 -10.08 5.10
C LEU A 11 -16.77 -11.08 5.99
N ASP A 12 -17.29 -12.29 6.07
CA ASP A 12 -16.61 -13.37 6.76
C ASP A 12 -15.42 -13.89 5.93
N TYR A 13 -14.47 -14.53 6.62
CA TYR A 13 -13.30 -15.16 6.00
C TYR A 13 -13.67 -16.15 4.90
N ASP A 14 -14.75 -16.91 5.12
CA ASP A 14 -15.27 -17.89 4.15
C ASP A 14 -15.76 -17.23 2.85
N ASP A 15 -16.30 -16.01 2.94
CA ASP A 15 -16.71 -15.22 1.78
C ASP A 15 -15.53 -14.69 0.98
N LYS A 16 -14.41 -14.39 1.64
CA LYS A 16 -13.20 -13.86 0.97
C LYS A 16 -12.41 -14.93 0.22
N TYR A 17 -12.33 -16.17 0.73
CA TYR A 17 -11.31 -17.14 0.29
C TYR A 17 -11.83 -18.52 -0.09
N MET A 18 -13.00 -18.95 0.39
CA MET A 18 -13.49 -20.32 0.21
C MET A 18 -14.48 -20.49 -0.94
N GLY A 19 -14.66 -19.50 -1.81
CA GLY A 19 -15.54 -19.59 -2.98
C GLY A 19 -17.03 -19.68 -2.62
N GLY A 20 -17.40 -19.23 -1.44
CA GLY A 20 -18.78 -19.11 -1.01
C GLY A 20 -19.59 -18.19 -1.93
N LYS A 21 -20.90 -18.25 -1.83
CA LYS A 21 -21.85 -17.42 -2.62
C LYS A 21 -21.62 -15.91 -2.45
N GLY A 22 -20.82 -15.49 -1.45
CA GLY A 22 -20.53 -14.09 -1.10
C GLY A 22 -19.82 -13.30 -2.20
N ILE A 23 -18.94 -13.94 -2.98
CA ILE A 23 -18.25 -13.26 -4.10
C ILE A 23 -19.23 -12.85 -5.20
N ILE A 24 -20.34 -13.59 -5.34
CA ILE A 24 -21.34 -13.35 -6.38
C ILE A 24 -22.31 -12.22 -5.98
N SER A 25 -22.50 -11.98 -4.67
CA SER A 25 -23.41 -10.94 -4.14
C SER A 25 -22.73 -9.58 -3.90
N THR A 26 -21.41 -9.50 -4.08
CA THR A 26 -20.66 -8.26 -3.88
C THR A 26 -20.90 -7.31 -5.05
N LYS A 27 -21.58 -6.22 -4.78
CA LYS A 27 -21.74 -5.14 -5.77
C LYS A 27 -20.59 -4.16 -5.64
N ARG A 28 -19.84 -4.00 -6.72
CA ARG A 28 -18.76 -3.01 -6.84
C ARG A 28 -19.25 -1.85 -7.68
N ILE A 29 -19.18 -0.67 -7.13
CA ILE A 29 -19.57 0.56 -7.82
C ILE A 29 -18.47 1.60 -7.70
N TRP A 30 -18.40 2.46 -8.68
CA TRP A 30 -17.48 3.57 -8.66
C TRP A 30 -18.01 4.66 -7.73
N LEU A 31 -17.25 5.01 -6.71
CA LEU A 31 -17.66 6.04 -5.77
C LEU A 31 -17.71 7.41 -6.46
N LYS A 32 -18.89 8.04 -6.45
CA LYS A 32 -19.15 9.31 -7.15
C LYS A 32 -19.10 10.54 -6.25
N GLU A 33 -19.13 10.34 -4.94
CA GLU A 33 -19.09 11.44 -3.98
C GLU A 33 -17.69 12.06 -3.94
N GLU A 34 -17.51 13.17 -4.62
CA GLU A 34 -16.20 13.82 -4.82
C GLU A 34 -15.46 14.12 -3.50
N GLN A 35 -16.21 14.56 -2.46
CA GLN A 35 -15.60 14.87 -1.16
C GLN A 35 -15.04 13.63 -0.48
N LEU A 36 -15.79 12.53 -0.51
CA LEU A 36 -15.36 11.26 0.08
C LEU A 36 -14.20 10.66 -0.72
N VAL A 37 -14.27 10.69 -2.05
CA VAL A 37 -13.16 10.28 -2.92
C VAL A 37 -11.88 11.06 -2.58
N ALA A 38 -11.97 12.37 -2.49
CA ALA A 38 -10.81 13.22 -2.17
C ALA A 38 -10.26 12.94 -0.75
N GLN A 39 -11.12 12.59 0.20
CA GLN A 39 -10.71 12.21 1.56
C GLN A 39 -9.97 10.88 1.56
N VAL A 40 -10.52 9.85 0.89
CA VAL A 40 -9.90 8.53 0.73
C VAL A 40 -8.53 8.67 0.06
N GLN A 41 -8.44 9.38 -1.07
CA GLN A 41 -7.19 9.58 -1.80
C GLN A 41 -6.13 10.29 -0.92
N ARG A 42 -6.51 11.34 -0.18
CA ARG A 42 -5.60 12.03 0.74
C ARG A 42 -5.05 11.11 1.83
N LEU A 43 -5.92 10.31 2.44
CA LEU A 43 -5.51 9.36 3.47
C LEU A 43 -4.61 8.27 2.90
N THR A 44 -4.97 7.70 1.76
CA THR A 44 -4.16 6.70 1.06
C THR A 44 -2.75 7.21 0.76
N MET A 45 -2.64 8.42 0.20
CA MET A 45 -1.34 9.05 -0.09
C MET A 45 -0.52 9.32 1.18
N ARG A 46 -1.17 9.75 2.25
CA ARG A 46 -0.51 9.99 3.54
C ARG A 46 0.03 8.70 4.14
N PHE A 47 -0.77 7.64 4.15
CA PHE A 47 -0.36 6.32 4.63
C PHE A 47 0.76 5.73 3.78
N GLY A 48 0.63 5.77 2.47
CA GLY A 48 1.68 5.30 1.56
C GLY A 48 3.03 5.94 1.83
N ARG A 49 3.06 7.26 2.05
CA ARG A 49 4.29 7.99 2.39
C ARG A 49 4.84 7.63 3.77
N LEU A 50 3.98 7.55 4.79
CA LEU A 50 4.39 7.23 6.16
C LEU A 50 4.98 5.83 6.29
N LEU A 51 4.43 4.88 5.54
CA LEU A 51 4.86 3.48 5.56
C LEU A 51 5.94 3.17 4.52
N GLY A 52 6.32 4.14 3.70
CA GLY A 52 7.31 3.91 2.65
C GLY A 52 6.84 2.87 1.61
N VAL A 53 5.53 2.85 1.30
CA VAL A 53 4.96 1.91 0.33
C VAL A 53 5.59 2.15 -1.04
N ARG A 54 6.04 1.06 -1.67
CA ARG A 54 6.56 1.03 -3.03
C ARG A 54 5.75 0.08 -3.89
N GLY A 55 5.76 0.29 -5.19
CA GLY A 55 4.96 -0.49 -6.13
C GLY A 55 3.48 -0.22 -5.98
N VAL A 56 2.67 -1.28 -5.96
CA VAL A 56 1.22 -1.21 -5.87
C VAL A 56 0.74 -1.74 -4.53
N ALA A 57 -0.12 -0.98 -3.90
CA ALA A 57 -0.86 -1.42 -2.71
C ALA A 57 -2.33 -1.00 -2.82
N ARG A 58 -3.22 -1.76 -2.21
CA ARG A 58 -4.62 -1.41 -2.04
C ARG A 58 -4.86 -1.08 -0.57
N VAL A 59 -5.49 0.05 -0.31
CA VAL A 59 -5.90 0.45 1.02
C VAL A 59 -7.40 0.35 1.12
N ASP A 60 -7.87 -0.45 2.07
CA ASP A 60 -9.28 -0.69 2.29
C ASP A 60 -9.76 0.17 3.48
N PHE A 61 -10.93 0.78 3.34
CA PHE A 61 -11.53 1.68 4.31
C PHE A 61 -12.89 1.18 4.72
N LEU A 62 -13.29 1.52 5.94
CA LEU A 62 -14.67 1.40 6.44
C LEU A 62 -15.26 2.80 6.54
N TYR A 63 -16.46 2.98 6.00
CA TYR A 63 -17.19 4.24 6.06
C TYR A 63 -18.44 4.10 6.90
N ASP A 64 -18.49 4.86 7.99
CA ASP A 64 -19.68 4.99 8.84
C ASP A 64 -20.53 6.14 8.29
N GLU A 65 -21.46 5.81 7.42
CA GLU A 65 -22.33 6.78 6.75
C GLU A 65 -23.14 7.64 7.73
N PRO A 66 -23.80 7.09 8.78
CA PRO A 66 -24.50 7.88 9.78
C PRO A 66 -23.66 8.92 10.50
N GLN A 67 -22.38 8.65 10.74
CA GLN A 67 -21.47 9.57 11.40
C GLN A 67 -20.58 10.36 10.42
N GLY A 68 -20.59 10.02 9.14
CA GLY A 68 -19.71 10.60 8.13
C GLY A 68 -18.24 10.34 8.40
N LYS A 69 -17.90 9.23 9.05
CA LYS A 69 -16.53 8.92 9.46
C LYS A 69 -15.91 7.83 8.62
N LEU A 70 -14.67 8.07 8.23
CA LEU A 70 -13.86 7.15 7.45
C LEU A 70 -12.75 6.55 8.33
N TYR A 71 -12.64 5.23 8.34
CA TYR A 71 -11.63 4.48 9.09
C TYR A 71 -10.75 3.70 8.11
N VAL A 72 -9.44 3.73 8.32
CA VAL A 72 -8.52 2.84 7.59
C VAL A 72 -8.66 1.44 8.18
N ASN A 73 -8.96 0.47 7.33
CA ASN A 73 -9.13 -0.91 7.74
C ASN A 73 -7.85 -1.71 7.55
N GLU A 74 -7.42 -1.89 6.30
CA GLU A 74 -6.21 -2.68 5.99
C GLU A 74 -5.45 -2.13 4.79
N ILE A 75 -4.16 -2.49 4.71
CA ILE A 75 -3.31 -2.24 3.55
C ILE A 75 -2.89 -3.60 2.98
N ASN A 76 -3.28 -3.85 1.74
CA ASN A 76 -2.87 -5.02 1.00
C ASN A 76 -1.71 -4.65 0.07
N THR A 77 -0.51 -5.15 0.37
CA THR A 77 0.72 -4.82 -0.37
C THR A 77 0.90 -5.64 -1.65
N ILE A 78 0.12 -6.71 -1.83
CA ILE A 78 0.11 -7.53 -3.05
C ILE A 78 -1.36 -7.84 -3.39
N PRO A 79 -2.12 -6.85 -3.86
CA PRO A 79 -3.52 -7.07 -4.19
C PRO A 79 -3.66 -8.03 -5.37
N GLY A 80 -4.71 -8.85 -5.35
CA GLY A 80 -5.00 -9.80 -6.43
C GLY A 80 -5.02 -9.13 -7.79
N SER A 81 -4.37 -9.72 -8.78
CA SER A 81 -4.16 -9.16 -10.13
C SER A 81 -3.63 -7.73 -10.12
N LEU A 82 -2.87 -7.34 -9.10
CA LEU A 82 -2.35 -5.99 -8.87
C LEU A 82 -3.45 -4.91 -8.83
N SER A 83 -4.70 -5.30 -8.62
CA SER A 83 -5.88 -4.42 -8.76
C SER A 83 -5.88 -3.63 -10.08
N CYS A 84 -5.42 -4.25 -11.17
CA CYS A 84 -5.20 -3.57 -12.46
C CYS A 84 -6.47 -2.91 -13.01
N TYR A 85 -7.63 -3.47 -12.74
CA TYR A 85 -8.92 -2.91 -13.15
C TYR A 85 -9.18 -1.51 -12.58
N LEU A 86 -8.67 -1.20 -11.37
CA LEU A 86 -8.77 0.14 -10.77
C LEU A 86 -7.89 1.15 -11.50
N TRP A 87 -6.75 0.72 -11.99
CA TRP A 87 -5.82 1.55 -12.77
C TRP A 87 -6.33 1.80 -14.17
N GLU A 88 -6.93 0.79 -14.82
CA GLU A 88 -7.55 0.93 -16.14
C GLU A 88 -8.69 1.97 -16.11
N TRP A 89 -9.45 2.06 -15.04
CA TRP A 89 -10.48 3.09 -14.85
C TRP A 89 -9.90 4.51 -14.77
N GLU A 90 -8.68 4.64 -14.26
CA GLU A 90 -7.95 5.92 -14.23
C GLU A 90 -7.15 6.15 -15.52
N GLY A 91 -7.32 5.31 -16.54
CA GLY A 91 -6.67 5.43 -17.84
C GLY A 91 -5.25 4.88 -17.89
N VAL A 92 -4.80 4.14 -16.88
CA VAL A 92 -3.49 3.49 -16.86
C VAL A 92 -3.65 2.05 -17.34
N ALA A 93 -3.16 1.74 -18.53
CA ALA A 93 -3.19 0.39 -19.07
C ALA A 93 -2.33 -0.58 -18.24
N PHE A 94 -2.68 -1.86 -18.24
CA PHE A 94 -1.95 -2.87 -17.46
C PHE A 94 -0.46 -2.92 -17.78
N THR A 95 -0.07 -2.79 -19.05
CA THR A 95 1.33 -2.73 -19.45
C THR A 95 2.07 -1.54 -18.85
N GLN A 96 1.43 -0.37 -18.83
CA GLN A 96 2.00 0.83 -18.21
C GLN A 96 2.14 0.66 -16.70
N LEU A 97 1.18 0.01 -16.05
CA LEU A 97 1.26 -0.31 -14.63
C LEU A 97 2.46 -1.21 -14.34
N LEU A 98 2.68 -2.24 -15.16
CA LEU A 98 3.85 -3.12 -15.02
C LEU A 98 5.18 -2.36 -15.18
N ASP A 99 5.27 -1.48 -16.17
CA ASP A 99 6.46 -0.65 -16.39
C ASP A 99 6.75 0.24 -15.17
N LEU A 100 5.72 0.85 -14.58
CA LEU A 100 5.85 1.66 -13.36
C LEU A 100 6.36 0.84 -12.18
N ILE A 101 5.82 -0.36 -11.96
CA ILE A 101 6.24 -1.25 -10.87
C ILE A 101 7.69 -1.70 -11.05
N ILE A 102 8.07 -2.08 -12.28
CA ILE A 102 9.44 -2.50 -12.60
C ILE A 102 10.41 -1.33 -12.38
N GLN A 103 10.06 -0.15 -12.85
CA GLN A 103 10.89 1.05 -12.69
C GLN A 103 11.10 1.39 -11.21
N ASP A 104 10.02 1.38 -10.41
CA ASP A 104 10.11 1.62 -8.96
C ASP A 104 11.00 0.58 -8.27
N GLY A 105 10.89 -0.69 -8.66
CA GLY A 105 11.75 -1.76 -8.16
C GLY A 105 13.24 -1.56 -8.48
N LEU A 106 13.55 -1.13 -9.72
CA LEU A 106 14.90 -0.81 -10.13
C LEU A 106 15.47 0.39 -9.37
N ASP A 107 14.66 1.40 -9.13
CA ASP A 107 15.07 2.59 -8.37
C ASP A 107 15.28 2.26 -6.90
N ALA A 108 14.43 1.44 -6.30
CA ALA A 108 14.61 0.92 -4.94
C ALA A 108 15.92 0.12 -4.80
N TYR A 109 16.24 -0.70 -5.80
CA TYR A 109 17.50 -1.45 -5.83
C TYR A 109 18.71 -0.51 -5.89
N ARG A 110 18.69 0.48 -6.78
CA ARG A 110 19.77 1.47 -6.92
C ARG A 110 19.98 2.29 -5.63
N GLU A 111 18.89 2.71 -4.98
CA GLU A 111 18.94 3.41 -3.69
C GLU A 111 19.57 2.54 -2.60
N ARG A 112 19.20 1.26 -2.53
CA ARG A 112 19.77 0.32 -1.56
C ARG A 112 21.26 0.10 -1.79
N GLN A 113 21.72 0.03 -3.04
CA GLN A 113 23.14 -0.10 -3.36
C GLN A 113 23.99 1.14 -2.98
N ARG A 114 23.35 2.31 -2.89
CA ARG A 114 24.03 3.55 -2.45
C ARG A 114 24.11 3.67 -0.93
N GLN A 115 23.35 2.87 -0.20
CA GLN A 115 23.41 2.88 1.25
C GLN A 115 24.67 2.15 1.73
N VAL A 116 25.47 2.84 2.57
CA VAL A 116 26.61 2.22 3.23
C VAL A 116 26.06 1.37 4.38
N SER A 117 26.04 0.05 4.19
CA SER A 117 25.52 -0.91 5.19
C SER A 117 26.58 -1.39 6.18
N SER A 118 27.87 -1.16 5.89
CA SER A 118 28.98 -1.48 6.78
C SER A 118 29.78 -0.23 7.05
N TYR A 119 30.01 0.04 8.32
CA TYR A 119 30.88 1.12 8.77
C TYR A 119 32.03 0.52 9.56
N ASP A 120 33.22 0.61 9.01
CA ASP A 120 34.43 0.09 9.62
C ASP A 120 34.93 1.12 10.67
N THR A 121 34.52 0.94 11.94
CA THR A 121 34.96 1.80 13.04
C THR A 121 36.21 1.24 13.68
N ASN A 122 37.31 1.91 13.46
CA ASN A 122 38.59 1.59 14.08
C ASN A 122 38.71 2.20 15.50
N VAL A 123 37.59 2.40 16.22
CA VAL A 123 37.54 3.09 17.52
C VAL A 123 38.35 2.35 18.58
N LEU A 124 38.36 1.02 18.57
CA LEU A 124 39.13 0.22 19.53
C LEU A 124 40.64 0.30 19.28
N GLN A 125 41.09 0.33 18.02
CA GLN A 125 42.51 0.53 17.70
C GLN A 125 42.99 1.94 18.05
N GLN A 126 42.18 2.96 17.84
CA GLN A 126 42.51 4.34 18.23
C GLN A 126 42.58 4.50 19.77
N ALA A 127 41.68 3.83 20.50
CA ALA A 127 41.71 3.84 21.95
C ALA A 127 42.98 3.15 22.52
N GLN A 128 43.42 2.04 21.93
CA GLN A 128 44.65 1.36 22.29
C GLN A 128 45.91 2.19 22.00
N LEU A 129 45.96 2.86 20.84
CA LEU A 129 47.07 3.76 20.48
C LEU A 129 47.17 5.00 21.39
N ASN A 130 46.04 5.52 21.85
CA ASN A 130 45.99 6.64 22.76
C ASN A 130 46.27 6.24 24.22
N GLY A 131 45.98 4.99 24.60
CA GLY A 131 46.33 4.43 25.94
C GLY A 131 47.78 4.08 26.13
N MET A 132 48.54 3.88 25.07
CA MET A 132 49.99 3.59 25.10
C MET A 132 50.89 4.84 25.14
N LYS A 133 50.30 6.04 25.12
CA LYS A 133 51.03 7.33 25.19
C LYS A 133 51.02 7.98 26.57
N LYS A 134 50.85 7.19 27.63
CA LYS A 134 51.03 7.67 29.03
C LYS A 134 52.24 7.01 29.66
#